data_b9e39bd7f101b3841ee20961438281d9
#
_entry.id   b9e39bd7f101b3841ee20961438281d9
#
_cell.length_a   1.000
_cell.length_b   1.000
_cell.length_c   1.000
_cell.angle_alpha   90.00
_cell.angle_beta   90.00
_cell.angle_gamma   90.00
#
_symmetry.space_group_name_H-M   'P 1'
#
loop_
_entity.id
_entity.type
_entity.pdbx_description
1 polymer ?
#
loop_
_entity_poly.entity_id
_entity_poly.type
_entity_poly.pdbx_seq_one_letter_code
_entity_poly.pdbx_strand_id
1 'polypeptide(L)'
;MEEIIAPIDRDVLKAELKKCRLVRPTNKAGNFVYDVSAPEAPNIMQEIGRLRELSFRTSGGGTGKSVDIDEFDIMEKPYRQLIVWDPDNEEIVGGYRYLHGKDTVLNQKKQPNIVSSQMFHFSEEFINSYMSITTELGRAFIQPAYQCREAGIKALFAL
;
A
#
# COMPACT_ATOMS: atom_id res chain seq x y z
N MET A 1 -2.87 17.25 15.38
CA MET A 1 -3.11 16.39 14.20
C MET A 1 -3.49 17.29 13.06
N GLU A 2 -2.87 17.06 11.90
CA GLU A 2 -3.24 17.77 10.67
C GLU A 2 -4.63 17.33 10.18
N GLU A 3 -5.30 18.19 9.42
CA GLU A 3 -6.51 17.82 8.69
C GLU A 3 -6.16 16.85 7.57
N ILE A 4 -6.93 15.78 7.44
CA ILE A 4 -6.74 14.80 6.36
C ILE A 4 -7.18 15.46 5.05
N ILE A 5 -6.44 15.25 3.95
CA ILE A 5 -6.80 15.82 2.65
C ILE A 5 -8.20 15.37 2.20
N ALA A 6 -8.84 16.16 1.34
CA ALA A 6 -10.07 15.75 0.69
C ALA A 6 -9.87 14.51 -0.18
N PRO A 7 -10.91 13.68 -0.40
CA PRO A 7 -10.85 12.56 -1.34
C PRO A 7 -10.42 13.03 -2.73
N ILE A 8 -9.57 12.23 -3.37
CA ILE A 8 -9.17 12.48 -4.76
C ILE A 8 -10.35 12.19 -5.69
N ASP A 9 -10.50 13.01 -6.72
CA ASP A 9 -11.55 12.87 -7.72
C ASP A 9 -11.53 11.48 -8.38
N ARG A 10 -12.70 10.85 -8.50
CA ARG A 10 -12.85 9.48 -9.01
C ARG A 10 -12.44 9.32 -10.46
N ASP A 11 -12.66 10.34 -11.29
CA ASP A 11 -12.25 10.30 -12.69
C ASP A 11 -10.74 10.36 -12.83
N VAL A 12 -10.05 11.10 -11.95
CA VAL A 12 -8.59 11.12 -11.85
C VAL A 12 -8.06 9.74 -11.47
N LEU A 13 -8.64 9.11 -10.43
CA LEU A 13 -8.25 7.76 -10.01
C LEU A 13 -8.45 6.74 -11.13
N LYS A 14 -9.60 6.75 -11.80
CA LYS A 14 -9.88 5.85 -12.94
C LYS A 14 -8.91 6.07 -14.10
N ALA A 15 -8.54 7.30 -14.38
CA ALA A 15 -7.59 7.62 -15.44
C ALA A 15 -6.18 7.07 -15.15
N GLU A 16 -5.75 7.10 -13.89
CA GLU A 16 -4.49 6.50 -13.47
C GLU A 16 -4.56 4.97 -13.44
N LEU A 17 -5.65 4.37 -12.92
CA LEU A 17 -5.84 2.91 -12.89
C LEU A 17 -5.71 2.26 -14.28
N LYS A 18 -6.14 2.95 -15.34
CA LYS A 18 -5.97 2.46 -16.73
C LYS A 18 -4.51 2.26 -17.14
N LYS A 19 -3.58 2.91 -16.45
CA LYS A 19 -2.13 2.81 -16.70
C LYS A 19 -1.46 1.79 -15.79
N CYS A 20 -2.15 1.38 -14.72
CA CYS A 20 -1.64 0.46 -13.72
C CYS A 20 -1.87 -1.00 -14.11
N ARG A 21 -1.08 -1.89 -13.53
CA ARG A 21 -1.20 -3.32 -13.77
C ARG A 21 -2.44 -3.87 -13.06
N LEU A 22 -3.42 -4.34 -13.84
CA LEU A 22 -4.47 -5.21 -13.33
C LEU A 22 -3.89 -6.60 -13.04
N VAL A 23 -3.95 -7.03 -11.79
CA VAL A 23 -3.45 -8.34 -11.36
C VAL A 23 -4.49 -9.41 -11.62
N ARG A 24 -5.70 -9.24 -11.08
CA ARG A 24 -6.83 -10.17 -11.26
C ARG A 24 -8.15 -9.58 -10.73
N PRO A 25 -9.29 -10.10 -11.16
CA PRO A 25 -10.54 -9.89 -10.41
C PRO A 25 -10.48 -10.61 -9.06
N THR A 26 -11.25 -10.14 -8.08
CA THR A 26 -11.45 -10.84 -6.82
C THR A 26 -12.39 -12.03 -7.00
N ASN A 27 -12.25 -13.06 -6.16
CA ASN A 27 -13.10 -14.26 -6.25
C ASN A 27 -14.57 -13.98 -5.91
N LYS A 28 -14.84 -12.90 -5.18
CA LYS A 28 -16.19 -12.49 -4.76
C LYS A 28 -16.26 -10.97 -4.76
N ALA A 29 -17.46 -10.41 -4.75
CA ALA A 29 -17.77 -8.99 -4.72
C ALA A 29 -17.49 -8.18 -6.01
N GLY A 30 -17.05 -8.81 -7.10
CA GLY A 30 -16.85 -8.11 -8.38
C GLY A 30 -15.72 -7.08 -8.42
N ASN A 31 -14.86 -7.04 -7.41
CA ASN A 31 -13.76 -6.09 -7.31
C ASN A 31 -12.55 -6.51 -8.14
N PHE A 32 -11.59 -5.59 -8.29
CA PHE A 32 -10.34 -5.83 -9.00
C PHE A 32 -9.13 -5.55 -8.11
N VAL A 33 -8.09 -6.37 -8.26
CA VAL A 33 -6.80 -6.17 -7.61
C VAL A 33 -5.86 -5.50 -8.59
N TYR A 34 -5.31 -4.34 -8.20
CA TYR A 34 -4.31 -3.60 -8.96
C TYR A 34 -2.99 -3.55 -8.21
N ASP A 35 -1.91 -3.55 -8.97
CA ASP A 35 -0.55 -3.34 -8.53
C ASP A 35 -0.09 -1.97 -9.01
N VAL A 36 0.21 -1.06 -8.07
CA VAL A 36 0.48 0.37 -8.33
C VAL A 36 1.77 0.80 -7.65
N SER A 37 2.39 1.85 -8.18
CA SER A 37 3.50 2.56 -7.52
C SER A 37 3.30 4.07 -7.58
N ALA A 38 3.92 4.81 -6.65
CA ALA A 38 3.79 6.26 -6.61
C ALA A 38 4.22 6.97 -7.91
N PRO A 39 5.32 6.57 -8.60
CA PRO A 39 5.68 7.18 -9.89
C PRO A 39 4.68 6.93 -11.01
N GLU A 40 4.01 5.77 -11.02
CA GLU A 40 3.03 5.39 -12.05
C GLU A 40 1.67 6.07 -11.85
N ALA A 41 1.28 6.25 -10.57
CA ALA A 41 -0.05 6.72 -10.20
C ALA A 41 0.01 7.62 -8.94
N PRO A 42 0.51 8.84 -9.05
CA PRO A 42 0.72 9.72 -7.91
C PRO A 42 -0.59 10.12 -7.20
N ASN A 43 -1.69 10.28 -7.92
CA ASN A 43 -2.98 10.60 -7.32
C ASN A 43 -3.58 9.39 -6.59
N ILE A 44 -3.45 8.18 -7.13
CA ILE A 44 -3.81 6.94 -6.42
C ILE A 44 -2.97 6.81 -5.15
N MET A 45 -1.66 7.13 -5.19
CA MET A 45 -0.82 7.10 -3.99
C MET A 45 -1.28 8.11 -2.94
N GLN A 46 -1.71 9.32 -3.33
CA GLN A 46 -2.30 10.30 -2.40
C GLN A 46 -3.59 9.76 -1.76
N GLU A 47 -4.47 9.14 -2.55
CA GLU A 47 -5.70 8.55 -2.03
C GLU A 47 -5.41 7.37 -1.09
N ILE A 48 -4.43 6.51 -1.41
CA ILE A 48 -3.96 5.45 -0.51
C ILE A 48 -3.48 6.05 0.81
N GLY A 49 -2.65 7.09 0.76
CA GLY A 49 -2.15 7.79 1.96
C GLY A 49 -3.27 8.39 2.80
N ARG A 50 -4.27 9.00 2.16
CA ARG A 50 -5.47 9.52 2.81
C ARG A 50 -6.25 8.41 3.53
N LEU A 51 -6.52 7.30 2.84
CA LEU A 51 -7.29 6.18 3.38
C LEU A 51 -6.55 5.44 4.49
N ARG A 52 -5.21 5.32 4.39
CA ARG A 52 -4.36 4.78 5.47
C ARG A 52 -4.47 5.64 6.72
N GLU A 53 -4.24 6.96 6.59
CA GLU A 53 -4.32 7.87 7.72
C GLU A 53 -5.71 7.83 8.36
N LEU A 54 -6.78 7.84 7.56
CA LEU A 54 -8.16 7.73 8.05
C LEU A 54 -8.38 6.42 8.83
N SER A 55 -7.95 5.29 8.27
CA SER A 55 -8.14 3.96 8.87
C SER A 55 -7.32 3.79 10.15
N PHE A 56 -6.05 4.19 10.13
CA PHE A 56 -5.15 4.03 11.27
C PHE A 56 -5.48 5.02 12.38
N ARG A 57 -5.84 6.26 12.05
CA ARG A 57 -6.25 7.29 13.03
C ARG A 57 -7.50 6.86 13.80
N THR A 58 -8.47 6.27 13.11
CA THR A 58 -9.68 5.70 13.73
C THR A 58 -9.36 4.59 14.73
N SER A 59 -8.25 3.85 14.48
CA SER A 59 -7.77 2.77 15.34
C SER A 59 -6.70 3.22 16.36
N GLY A 60 -6.43 4.52 16.48
CA GLY A 60 -5.46 5.08 17.43
C GLY A 60 -4.00 4.99 16.99
N GLY A 61 -3.71 4.58 15.75
CA GLY A 61 -2.36 4.36 15.22
C GLY A 61 -1.98 5.26 14.02
N GLY A 62 -2.73 6.32 13.75
CA GLY A 62 -2.43 7.26 12.68
C GLY A 62 -1.14 8.05 12.89
N THR A 63 -0.56 8.55 11.78
CA THR A 63 0.66 9.36 11.82
C THR A 63 0.42 10.78 12.35
N GLY A 64 -0.83 11.24 12.32
CA GLY A 64 -1.24 12.61 12.64
C GLY A 64 -1.02 13.60 11.49
N LYS A 65 -0.51 13.15 10.34
CA LYS A 65 -0.30 13.95 9.13
C LYS A 65 -1.55 14.00 8.26
N SER A 66 -1.57 14.86 7.27
CA SER A 66 -2.68 14.95 6.30
C SER A 66 -2.81 13.71 5.40
N VAL A 67 -1.71 12.95 5.21
CA VAL A 67 -1.64 11.67 4.51
C VAL A 67 -0.57 10.76 5.15
N ASP A 68 -0.80 9.45 5.17
CA ASP A 68 0.21 8.45 5.58
C ASP A 68 1.00 7.98 4.35
N ILE A 69 1.96 8.81 3.97
CA ILE A 69 2.98 8.52 2.95
C ILE A 69 4.34 8.74 3.60
N ASP A 70 5.26 7.79 3.47
CA ASP A 70 6.62 7.88 3.97
C ASP A 70 7.67 7.79 2.85
N GLU A 71 8.95 7.88 3.20
CA GLU A 71 10.06 7.81 2.26
C GLU A 71 10.09 6.51 1.44
N PHE A 72 9.64 5.40 2.02
CA PHE A 72 9.60 4.10 1.35
C PHE A 72 8.53 4.02 0.26
N ASP A 73 7.49 4.83 0.35
CA ASP A 73 6.45 4.92 -0.68
C ASP A 73 6.90 5.72 -1.91
N ILE A 74 7.95 6.59 -1.78
CA ILE A 74 8.36 7.58 -2.81
C ILE A 74 9.85 7.54 -3.16
N MET A 75 10.67 6.68 -2.55
CA MET A 75 12.09 6.53 -2.88
C MET A 75 12.29 6.06 -4.32
N GLU A 76 13.52 6.04 -4.82
CA GLU A 76 13.88 5.67 -6.21
C GLU A 76 13.33 4.29 -6.61
N LYS A 77 13.40 3.30 -5.72
CA LYS A 77 12.74 1.98 -5.86
C LYS A 77 11.68 1.83 -4.77
N PRO A 78 10.50 2.42 -4.96
CA PRO A 78 9.50 2.49 -3.91
C PRO A 78 8.81 1.15 -3.68
N TYR A 79 8.22 1.02 -2.50
CA TYR A 79 7.26 -0.05 -2.27
C TYR A 79 6.11 0.05 -3.26
N ARG A 80 5.71 -1.09 -3.77
CA ARG A 80 4.50 -1.20 -4.57
C ARG A 80 3.29 -1.34 -3.65
N GLN A 81 2.13 -0.95 -4.20
CA GLN A 81 0.87 -1.01 -3.49
C GLN A 81 -0.03 -2.03 -4.17
N LEU A 82 -0.44 -3.06 -3.45
CA LEU A 82 -1.49 -3.95 -3.91
C LEU A 82 -2.81 -3.46 -3.34
N ILE A 83 -3.73 -3.03 -4.21
CA ILE A 83 -5.00 -2.42 -3.81
C ILE A 83 -6.18 -3.20 -4.37
N VAL A 84 -7.30 -3.18 -3.64
CA VAL A 84 -8.59 -3.65 -4.11
C VAL A 84 -9.42 -2.44 -4.52
N TRP A 85 -9.88 -2.43 -5.76
CA TRP A 85 -10.75 -1.44 -6.35
C TRP A 85 -12.17 -1.96 -6.50
N ASP A 86 -13.14 -1.22 -6.00
CA ASP A 86 -14.57 -1.45 -6.21
C ASP A 86 -15.03 -0.65 -7.43
N PRO A 87 -15.37 -1.30 -8.55
CA PRO A 87 -15.78 -0.59 -9.76
C PRO A 87 -17.20 0.01 -9.68
N ASP A 88 -18.06 -0.53 -8.80
CA ASP A 88 -19.46 -0.06 -8.67
C ASP A 88 -19.52 1.24 -7.88
N ASN A 89 -18.68 1.36 -6.82
CA ASN A 89 -18.57 2.58 -6.02
C ASN A 89 -17.43 3.49 -6.48
N GLU A 90 -16.59 3.03 -7.41
CA GLU A 90 -15.40 3.75 -7.91
C GLU A 90 -14.45 4.19 -6.78
N GLU A 91 -14.12 3.24 -5.88
CA GLU A 91 -13.34 3.49 -4.66
C GLU A 91 -12.30 2.42 -4.40
N ILE A 92 -11.22 2.80 -3.69
CA ILE A 92 -10.26 1.86 -3.13
C ILE A 92 -10.85 1.28 -1.85
N VAL A 93 -11.08 -0.02 -1.80
CA VAL A 93 -11.60 -0.74 -0.64
C VAL A 93 -10.54 -0.87 0.45
N GLY A 94 -9.31 -1.16 0.05
CA GLY A 94 -8.17 -1.36 0.94
C GLY A 94 -6.97 -1.89 0.18
N GLY A 95 -5.93 -2.25 0.91
CA GLY A 95 -4.70 -2.76 0.31
C GLY A 95 -3.56 -2.89 1.31
N TYR A 96 -2.38 -3.16 0.80
CA TYR A 96 -1.14 -3.12 1.54
C TYR A 96 0.03 -2.78 0.62
N ARG A 97 1.14 -2.33 1.20
CA ARG A 97 2.38 -2.15 0.44
C ARG A 97 3.26 -3.37 0.54
N TYR A 98 4.09 -3.58 -0.47
CA TYR A 98 5.07 -4.65 -0.49
C TYR A 98 6.35 -4.27 -1.22
N LEU A 99 7.44 -4.91 -0.85
CA LEU A 99 8.72 -4.85 -1.56
C LEU A 99 9.34 -6.25 -1.59
N HIS A 100 9.72 -6.70 -2.79
CA HIS A 100 10.50 -7.93 -2.91
C HIS A 100 11.94 -7.67 -2.50
N GLY A 101 12.50 -8.54 -1.68
CA GLY A 101 13.87 -8.40 -1.21
C GLY A 101 14.92 -8.39 -2.32
N LYS A 102 14.64 -9.05 -3.46
CA LYS A 102 15.50 -8.98 -4.66
C LYS A 102 15.61 -7.58 -5.27
N ASP A 103 14.61 -6.72 -5.03
CA ASP A 103 14.55 -5.36 -5.58
C ASP A 103 15.08 -4.32 -4.59
N THR A 104 15.41 -4.75 -3.35
CA THR A 104 15.96 -3.86 -2.33
C THR A 104 17.45 -3.60 -2.55
N VAL A 105 17.91 -2.45 -2.05
CA VAL A 105 19.33 -2.09 -2.03
C VAL A 105 19.84 -2.10 -0.59
N LEU A 106 21.14 -2.29 -0.40
CA LEU A 106 21.74 -2.16 0.92
C LEU A 106 22.06 -0.69 1.21
N ASN A 107 21.75 -0.25 2.41
CA ASN A 107 22.12 1.07 2.89
C ASN A 107 23.61 1.13 3.29
N GLN A 108 24.07 2.29 3.75
CA GLN A 108 25.48 2.51 4.15
C GLN A 108 25.95 1.58 5.29
N LYS A 109 25.02 1.05 6.09
CA LYS A 109 25.30 0.09 7.18
C LYS A 109 25.25 -1.35 6.71
N LYS A 110 25.23 -1.60 5.39
CA LYS A 110 25.07 -2.93 4.77
C LYS A 110 23.77 -3.66 5.20
N GLN A 111 22.75 -2.92 5.60
CA GLN A 111 21.44 -3.44 5.91
C GLN A 111 20.48 -3.20 4.75
N PRO A 112 19.49 -4.06 4.52
CA PRO A 112 18.47 -3.84 3.51
C PRO A 112 17.75 -2.51 3.74
N ASN A 113 17.52 -1.72 2.68
CA ASN A 113 16.77 -0.47 2.79
C ASN A 113 15.26 -0.75 2.77
N ILE A 114 14.77 -1.31 3.86
CA ILE A 114 13.38 -1.69 4.09
C ILE A 114 12.92 -1.19 5.47
N VAL A 115 11.60 -1.13 5.67
CA VAL A 115 11.01 -0.62 6.91
C VAL A 115 11.47 -1.42 8.13
N SER A 116 11.50 -2.75 8.04
CA SER A 116 11.93 -3.60 9.14
C SER A 116 13.37 -3.34 9.59
N SER A 117 14.24 -2.81 8.72
CA SER A 117 15.61 -2.43 9.09
C SER A 117 15.70 -1.22 10.04
N GLN A 118 14.58 -0.51 10.23
CA GLN A 118 14.50 0.55 11.25
C GLN A 118 14.36 -0.03 12.68
N MET A 119 13.87 -1.27 12.79
CA MET A 119 13.58 -1.93 14.07
C MET A 119 14.51 -3.12 14.33
N PHE A 120 15.00 -3.78 13.27
CA PHE A 120 15.76 -5.01 13.33
C PHE A 120 17.09 -4.90 12.58
N HIS A 121 18.08 -5.65 13.05
CA HIS A 121 19.33 -5.86 12.35
C HIS A 121 19.31 -7.25 11.72
N PHE A 122 19.47 -7.32 10.40
CA PHE A 122 19.48 -8.59 9.67
C PHE A 122 20.90 -9.18 9.66
N SER A 123 21.00 -10.49 9.88
CA SER A 123 22.28 -11.18 9.80
C SER A 123 22.81 -11.23 8.36
N GLU A 124 24.14 -11.36 8.21
CA GLU A 124 24.76 -11.53 6.88
C GLU A 124 24.21 -12.78 6.18
N GLU A 125 23.97 -13.87 6.92
CA GLU A 125 23.38 -15.09 6.39
C GLU A 125 22.00 -14.82 5.78
N PHE A 126 21.12 -14.09 6.49
CA PHE A 126 19.80 -13.72 5.97
C PHE A 126 19.91 -12.88 4.70
N ILE A 127 20.77 -11.85 4.71
CA ILE A 127 20.96 -10.95 3.57
C ILE A 127 21.46 -11.71 2.34
N ASN A 128 22.42 -12.60 2.52
CA ASN A 128 23.06 -13.29 1.41
C ASN A 128 22.23 -14.48 0.88
N SER A 129 21.47 -15.17 1.74
CA SER A 129 20.83 -16.44 1.39
C SER A 129 19.32 -16.36 1.24
N TYR A 130 18.66 -15.45 1.96
CA TYR A 130 17.20 -15.43 2.05
C TYR A 130 16.56 -14.14 1.55
N MET A 131 17.27 -13.01 1.57
CA MET A 131 16.70 -11.70 1.19
C MET A 131 16.05 -11.76 -0.21
N SER A 132 16.72 -12.34 -1.20
CA SER A 132 16.25 -12.35 -2.58
C SER A 132 14.93 -13.13 -2.80
N ILE A 133 14.59 -14.03 -1.90
CA ILE A 133 13.34 -14.82 -1.94
C ILE A 133 12.30 -14.36 -0.90
N THR A 134 12.59 -13.26 -0.21
CA THR A 134 11.71 -12.67 0.82
C THR A 134 10.86 -11.55 0.21
N THR A 135 9.69 -11.32 0.78
CA THR A 135 8.87 -10.15 0.48
C THR A 135 8.46 -9.50 1.79
N GLU A 136 8.73 -8.21 1.94
CA GLU A 136 8.20 -7.44 3.06
C GLU A 136 6.81 -6.91 2.72
N LEU A 137 5.88 -7.06 3.68
CA LEU A 137 4.52 -6.53 3.60
C LEU A 137 4.33 -5.50 4.71
N GLY A 138 3.56 -4.45 4.45
CA GLY A 138 3.27 -3.43 5.45
C GLY A 138 2.07 -2.57 5.10
N ARG A 139 1.67 -1.74 6.07
CA ARG A 139 0.59 -0.77 5.89
C ARG A 139 -0.72 -1.39 5.38
N ALA A 140 -1.07 -2.60 5.85
CA ALA A 140 -2.35 -3.22 5.50
C ALA A 140 -3.51 -2.40 6.08
N PHE A 141 -4.48 -2.04 5.24
CA PHE A 141 -5.64 -1.26 5.63
C PHE A 141 -6.89 -1.67 4.87
N ILE A 142 -8.05 -1.46 5.52
CA ILE A 142 -9.37 -1.42 4.89
C ILE A 142 -9.97 -0.07 5.26
N GLN A 143 -10.47 0.68 4.29
CA GLN A 143 -11.09 1.98 4.57
C GLN A 143 -12.34 1.81 5.46
N PRO A 144 -12.63 2.74 6.38
CA PRO A 144 -13.68 2.59 7.39
C PRO A 144 -15.06 2.26 6.81
N ALA A 145 -15.39 2.77 5.61
CA ALA A 145 -16.67 2.49 4.96
C ALA A 145 -16.92 1.00 4.64
N TYR A 146 -15.85 0.19 4.58
CA TYR A 146 -15.90 -1.24 4.26
C TYR A 146 -15.58 -2.15 5.45
N GLN A 147 -15.07 -1.63 6.58
CA GLN A 147 -14.59 -2.45 7.71
C GLN A 147 -15.66 -3.37 8.32
N CYS A 148 -16.90 -2.92 8.42
CA CYS A 148 -18.01 -3.70 8.99
C CYS A 148 -18.89 -4.37 7.93
N ARG A 149 -18.47 -4.39 6.67
CA ARG A 149 -19.22 -4.97 5.56
C ARG A 149 -18.59 -6.28 5.12
N GLU A 150 -19.41 -7.18 4.62
CA GLU A 150 -18.95 -8.45 4.01
C GLU A 150 -17.93 -8.21 2.89
N ALA A 151 -18.08 -7.11 2.13
CA ALA A 151 -17.15 -6.70 1.08
C ALA A 151 -15.75 -6.38 1.60
N GLY A 152 -15.62 -5.74 2.77
CA GLY A 152 -14.33 -5.44 3.38
C GLY A 152 -13.59 -6.69 3.84
N ILE A 153 -14.31 -7.62 4.49
CA ILE A 153 -13.74 -8.91 4.90
C ILE A 153 -13.29 -9.71 3.66
N LYS A 154 -14.11 -9.73 2.60
CA LYS A 154 -13.77 -10.39 1.33
C LYS A 154 -12.59 -9.73 0.62
N ALA A 155 -12.43 -8.41 0.72
CA ALA A 155 -11.29 -7.70 0.19
C ALA A 155 -9.99 -8.07 0.90
N LEU A 156 -10.01 -8.20 2.24
CA LEU A 156 -8.85 -8.62 3.01
C LEU A 156 -8.34 -10.01 2.60
N PHE A 157 -9.26 -10.95 2.29
CA PHE A 157 -8.91 -12.29 1.82
C PHE A 157 -8.61 -12.35 0.31
N ALA A 158 -8.84 -11.28 -0.44
CA ALA A 158 -8.53 -11.21 -1.86
C ALA A 158 -7.09 -10.78 -2.14
N LEU A 159 -6.46 -10.13 -1.18
CA LEU A 159 -5.07 -9.68 -1.18
C LEU A 159 -4.15 -10.79 -0.69
#